data_ce9f8d12efe976f67ff407a58cafc55b
#
_entry.id   ce9f8d12efe976f67ff407a58cafc55b
#
_cell.length_a   1.000
_cell.length_b   1.000
_cell.length_c   1.000
_cell.angle_alpha   90.00
_cell.angle_beta   90.00
_cell.angle_gamma   90.00
#
_symmetry.space_group_name_H-M   'P 1'
#
loop_
_entity.id
_entity.type
_entity.pdbx_description
1 polymer ?
#
loop_
_entity_poly.entity_id
_entity_poly.type
_entity_poly.pdbx_seq_one_letter_code
_entity_poly.pdbx_strand_id
1 'polypeptide(L)'
;ALLLGGAPLVWWGWRAQVWRDGFGADYLTAVGERRDLVLGDGSQLEMNTDSALDVRYDAGQRLLRLYRGEIYLRTAADRREPSRPFLVRTEQGLMRALGTAFSVRREGAETVLAVYEGAVQVRPEGAASAADGRVIEAGQRVRFDRQRIGPVESASEAALAWRQGLLVADDMPLRQWAGELMRYGGESIECEPSLDPLRVSGTFPIDDLPLALAMLAQTHGLRLVHQGRRVLIRR
;
A
#
# COMPACT_ATOMS: atom_id res chain seq x y z
N ALA A 1 8.05 30.21 40.64
CA ALA A 1 7.52 30.47 39.29
C ALA A 1 8.37 29.76 38.25
N LEU A 2 7.73 29.12 37.31
CA LEU A 2 8.18 28.82 35.96
C LEU A 2 8.69 27.40 35.62
N LEU A 3 7.96 26.88 34.63
CA LEU A 3 8.31 25.98 33.55
C LEU A 3 8.13 24.49 33.82
N LEU A 4 6.87 24.03 33.68
CA LEU A 4 6.55 22.66 33.32
C LEU A 4 5.40 22.71 32.29
N GLY A 5 5.70 22.83 31.00
CA GLY A 5 4.67 22.91 29.97
C GLY A 5 5.05 22.43 28.56
N GLY A 6 6.26 21.89 28.33
CA GLY A 6 6.75 21.62 26.97
C GLY A 6 6.86 20.16 26.52
N ALA A 7 6.83 19.19 27.42
CA ALA A 7 7.14 17.79 27.09
C ALA A 7 6.05 17.01 26.34
N PRO A 8 4.75 17.12 26.60
CA PRO A 8 3.75 16.27 25.94
C PRO A 8 3.50 16.61 24.48
N LEU A 9 3.61 17.87 24.06
CA LEU A 9 3.34 18.26 22.67
C LEU A 9 4.44 17.82 21.71
N VAL A 10 5.70 17.86 22.16
CA VAL A 10 6.84 17.41 21.35
C VAL A 10 6.79 15.89 21.14
N TRP A 11 6.41 15.15 22.16
CA TRP A 11 6.32 13.69 22.08
C TRP A 11 5.17 13.21 21.19
N TRP A 12 4.05 13.92 21.18
CA TRP A 12 2.92 13.65 20.27
C TRP A 12 3.27 13.96 18.81
N GLY A 13 3.94 15.07 18.58
CA GLY A 13 4.42 15.45 17.24
C GLY A 13 5.40 14.42 16.68
N TRP A 14 6.34 13.94 17.50
CA TRP A 14 7.32 12.94 17.09
C TRP A 14 6.67 11.56 16.78
N ARG A 15 5.71 11.12 17.58
CA ARG A 15 4.95 9.89 17.27
C ARG A 15 4.14 10.00 15.98
N ALA A 16 3.53 11.15 15.70
CA ALA A 16 2.82 11.40 14.46
C ALA A 16 3.77 11.39 13.24
N GLN A 17 5.00 11.92 13.39
CA GLN A 17 6.01 11.91 12.35
C GLN A 17 6.52 10.50 12.04
N VAL A 18 6.77 9.68 13.07
CA VAL A 18 7.20 8.28 12.90
C VAL A 18 6.16 7.46 12.11
N TRP A 19 4.86 7.69 12.35
CA TRP A 19 3.81 7.03 11.56
C TRP A 19 3.75 7.52 10.11
N ARG A 20 4.10 8.78 9.85
CA ARG A 20 4.05 9.34 8.50
C ARG A 20 5.23 8.91 7.64
N ASP A 21 6.41 8.91 8.21
CA ASP A 21 7.65 8.86 7.42
C ASP A 21 8.37 7.51 7.56
N GLY A 22 8.00 6.66 8.56
CA GLY A 22 8.69 5.39 8.83
C GLY A 22 10.18 5.58 9.08
N PHE A 23 10.57 6.75 9.59
CA PHE A 23 11.96 7.08 9.86
C PHE A 23 12.54 6.11 10.91
N GLY A 24 13.61 5.39 10.54
CA GLY A 24 14.19 4.35 11.40
C GLY A 24 13.46 2.99 11.35
N ALA A 25 12.59 2.75 10.37
CA ALA A 25 11.98 1.44 10.14
C ALA A 25 13.04 0.37 9.83
N ASP A 26 12.78 -0.89 10.25
CA ASP A 26 13.72 -2.00 10.04
C ASP A 26 13.94 -2.31 8.56
N TYR A 27 12.89 -2.12 7.74
CA TYR A 27 12.90 -2.39 6.31
C TYR A 27 12.36 -1.21 5.53
N LEU A 28 13.11 -0.81 4.52
CA LEU A 28 12.79 0.32 3.64
C LEU A 28 12.98 -0.08 2.19
N THR A 29 12.14 0.45 1.31
CA THR A 29 12.37 0.52 -0.13
C THR A 29 12.35 1.98 -0.58
N ALA A 30 13.24 2.32 -1.50
CA ALA A 30 13.23 3.63 -2.17
C ALA A 30 12.09 3.71 -3.20
N VAL A 31 11.85 4.91 -3.75
CA VAL A 31 10.95 5.09 -4.90
C VAL A 31 11.48 4.29 -6.08
N GLY A 32 10.63 3.45 -6.68
CA GLY A 32 10.96 2.52 -7.77
C GLY A 32 11.58 1.20 -7.29
N GLU A 33 12.03 1.08 -6.05
CA GLU A 33 12.60 -0.16 -5.52
C GLU A 33 11.49 -1.12 -5.06
N ARG A 34 11.71 -2.41 -5.33
CA ARG A 34 10.93 -3.53 -4.78
C ARG A 34 11.88 -4.48 -4.06
N ARG A 35 11.37 -5.17 -3.04
CA ARG A 35 12.20 -6.07 -2.23
C ARG A 35 11.42 -7.27 -1.74
N ASP A 36 12.01 -8.47 -1.90
CA ASP A 36 11.47 -9.73 -1.41
C ASP A 36 12.22 -10.17 -0.16
N LEU A 37 11.48 -10.65 0.83
CA LEU A 37 12.00 -11.07 2.12
C LEU A 37 11.34 -12.38 2.58
N VAL A 38 12.12 -13.24 3.21
CA VAL A 38 11.59 -14.35 3.99
C VAL A 38 11.74 -13.99 5.46
N LEU A 39 10.63 -13.91 6.16
CA LEU A 39 10.59 -13.55 7.57
C LEU A 39 11.03 -14.70 8.48
N GLY A 40 11.36 -14.42 9.74
CA GLY A 40 11.88 -15.40 10.68
C GLY A 40 10.96 -16.57 11.01
N ASP A 41 9.66 -16.49 10.67
CA ASP A 41 8.69 -17.59 10.79
C ASP A 41 8.48 -18.37 9.47
N GLY A 42 9.18 -17.97 8.40
CA GLY A 42 9.04 -18.53 7.06
C GLY A 42 7.96 -17.87 6.19
N SER A 43 7.26 -16.83 6.69
CA SER A 43 6.33 -16.04 5.89
C SER A 43 7.09 -15.29 4.79
N GLN A 44 6.47 -15.17 3.62
CA GLN A 44 7.00 -14.43 2.47
C GLN A 44 6.41 -13.02 2.48
N LEU A 45 7.27 -12.03 2.37
CA LEU A 45 6.93 -10.61 2.33
C LEU A 45 7.55 -10.00 1.07
N GLU A 46 6.73 -9.35 0.24
CA GLU A 46 7.19 -8.54 -0.87
C GLU A 46 6.81 -7.07 -0.59
N MET A 47 7.79 -6.19 -0.69
CA MET A 47 7.64 -4.75 -0.49
C MET A 47 7.64 -4.04 -1.83
N ASN A 48 6.65 -3.20 -2.07
CA ASN A 48 6.56 -2.34 -3.24
C ASN A 48 7.35 -1.04 -3.03
N THR A 49 7.33 -0.18 -4.04
CA THR A 49 7.97 1.15 -4.05
C THR A 49 7.63 1.97 -2.80
N ASP A 50 8.61 2.75 -2.31
CA ASP A 50 8.47 3.70 -1.19
C ASP A 50 7.75 3.12 0.03
N SER A 51 8.14 1.92 0.44
CA SER A 51 7.55 1.23 1.60
C SER A 51 8.47 1.29 2.81
N ALA A 52 7.86 1.36 3.99
CA ALA A 52 8.57 1.36 5.27
C ALA A 52 7.81 0.51 6.28
N LEU A 53 8.48 -0.47 6.88
CA LEU A 53 7.87 -1.34 7.88
C LEU A 53 8.85 -1.82 8.95
N ASP A 54 8.29 -2.13 10.13
CA ASP A 54 8.98 -2.88 11.20
C ASP A 54 8.44 -4.31 11.28
N VAL A 55 9.32 -5.23 11.70
CA VAL A 55 8.97 -6.59 12.05
C VAL A 55 9.26 -6.80 13.54
N ARG A 56 8.23 -7.11 14.32
CA ARG A 56 8.31 -7.33 15.76
C ARG A 56 7.66 -8.66 16.12
N TYR A 57 8.49 -9.67 16.36
CA TYR A 57 8.05 -10.99 16.80
C TYR A 57 8.43 -11.20 18.27
N ASP A 58 7.43 -11.51 19.09
CA ASP A 58 7.61 -11.81 20.51
C ASP A 58 7.00 -13.16 20.89
N ALA A 59 6.82 -13.41 22.19
CA ALA A 59 6.22 -14.66 22.67
C ALA A 59 4.71 -14.76 22.37
N GLY A 60 4.02 -13.64 22.19
CA GLY A 60 2.55 -13.58 22.04
C GLY A 60 2.06 -13.30 20.63
N GLN A 61 2.90 -12.74 19.75
CA GLN A 61 2.46 -12.30 18.42
C GLN A 61 3.59 -12.23 17.40
N ARG A 62 3.21 -12.21 16.13
CA ARG A 62 4.03 -11.91 14.96
C ARG A 62 3.49 -10.62 14.36
N LEU A 63 4.08 -9.47 14.69
CA LEU A 63 3.57 -8.15 14.30
C LEU A 63 4.44 -7.51 13.22
N LEU A 64 3.81 -7.10 12.11
CA LEU A 64 4.35 -6.16 11.15
C LEU A 64 3.68 -4.79 11.33
N ARG A 65 4.45 -3.72 11.27
CA ARG A 65 3.93 -2.36 11.34
C ARG A 65 4.28 -1.63 10.05
N LEU A 66 3.29 -1.43 9.19
CA LEU A 66 3.44 -0.72 7.91
C LEU A 66 3.22 0.78 8.14
N TYR A 67 4.25 1.57 7.91
CA TYR A 67 4.22 3.03 8.05
C TYR A 67 3.77 3.72 6.77
N ARG A 68 4.26 3.28 5.61
CA ARG A 68 3.88 3.77 4.27
C ARG A 68 4.12 2.71 3.21
N GLY A 69 3.60 2.94 2.01
CA GLY A 69 3.80 2.08 0.86
C GLY A 69 2.83 0.91 0.81
N GLU A 70 3.28 -0.17 0.23
CA GLU A 70 2.47 -1.35 -0.08
C GLU A 70 3.29 -2.63 0.09
N ILE A 71 2.65 -3.65 0.66
CA ILE A 71 3.23 -4.97 0.87
C ILE A 71 2.28 -6.05 0.37
N TYR A 72 2.86 -7.16 -0.10
CA TYR A 72 2.17 -8.43 -0.26
C TYR A 72 2.75 -9.44 0.71
N LEU A 73 1.88 -10.22 1.32
CA LEU A 73 2.21 -11.21 2.36
C LEU A 73 1.59 -12.55 2.02
N ARG A 74 2.39 -13.62 2.16
CA ARG A 74 1.93 -15.00 2.27
C ARG A 74 2.41 -15.54 3.61
N THR A 75 1.47 -15.72 4.55
CA THR A 75 1.80 -16.11 5.92
C THR A 75 2.09 -17.60 6.03
N ALA A 76 3.15 -17.94 6.77
CA ALA A 76 3.43 -19.31 7.17
C ALA A 76 2.65 -19.70 8.44
N ALA A 77 2.37 -21.00 8.60
CA ALA A 77 1.85 -21.52 9.86
C ALA A 77 2.87 -21.29 10.99
N ASP A 78 2.39 -20.87 12.16
CA ASP A 78 3.30 -20.77 13.33
C ASP A 78 3.67 -22.15 13.85
N ARG A 79 4.95 -22.33 14.11
CA ARG A 79 5.48 -23.60 14.65
C ARG A 79 5.41 -23.70 16.18
N ARG A 80 4.96 -22.62 16.84
CA ARG A 80 4.83 -22.58 18.31
C ARG A 80 3.45 -23.04 18.76
N GLU A 81 3.39 -23.56 19.97
CA GLU A 81 2.15 -23.88 20.68
C GLU A 81 2.12 -23.12 22.02
N PRO A 82 1.06 -22.32 22.25
CA PRO A 82 -0.02 -21.98 21.33
C PRO A 82 0.46 -21.12 20.14
N SER A 83 -0.19 -21.29 18.99
CA SER A 83 0.09 -20.53 17.76
C SER A 83 -0.10 -19.04 17.99
N ARG A 84 0.92 -18.24 17.65
CA ARG A 84 0.88 -16.78 17.76
C ARG A 84 0.13 -16.17 16.58
N PRO A 85 -0.77 -15.21 16.79
CA PRO A 85 -1.42 -14.51 15.70
C PRO A 85 -0.40 -13.76 14.83
N PHE A 86 -0.63 -13.74 13.50
CA PHE A 86 0.09 -12.89 12.57
C PHE A 86 -0.71 -11.61 12.37
N LEU A 87 -0.10 -10.48 12.66
CA LEU A 87 -0.75 -9.18 12.71
C LEU A 87 -0.04 -8.20 11.77
N VAL A 88 -0.83 -7.41 11.02
CA VAL A 88 -0.32 -6.23 10.32
C VAL A 88 -1.03 -5.01 10.90
N ARG A 89 -0.25 -4.02 11.33
CA ARG A 89 -0.76 -2.76 11.86
C ARG A 89 -0.41 -1.61 10.93
N THR A 90 -1.39 -0.78 10.65
CA THR A 90 -1.21 0.54 10.06
C THR A 90 -1.69 1.61 11.05
N GLU A 91 -1.56 2.88 10.69
CA GLU A 91 -2.15 3.97 11.48
C GLU A 91 -3.68 3.87 11.57
N GLN A 92 -4.30 3.27 10.55
CA GLN A 92 -5.75 3.15 10.42
C GLN A 92 -6.34 2.00 11.22
N GLY A 93 -5.55 0.95 11.52
CA GLY A 93 -6.05 -0.18 12.30
C GLY A 93 -5.16 -1.41 12.26
N LEU A 94 -5.73 -2.50 12.77
CA LEU A 94 -5.08 -3.79 12.93
C LEU A 94 -5.76 -4.84 12.03
N MET A 95 -4.94 -5.60 11.33
CA MET A 95 -5.34 -6.73 10.50
C MET A 95 -4.74 -8.01 11.10
N ARG A 96 -5.58 -9.03 11.34
CA ARG A 96 -5.17 -10.35 11.81
C ARG A 96 -5.33 -11.36 10.68
N ALA A 97 -4.24 -11.92 10.23
CA ALA A 97 -4.23 -12.98 9.23
C ALA A 97 -4.69 -14.32 9.83
N LEU A 98 -5.52 -15.05 9.08
CA LEU A 98 -6.07 -16.35 9.46
C LEU A 98 -5.54 -17.48 8.53
N GLY A 99 -4.24 -17.40 8.12
CA GLY A 99 -3.62 -18.32 7.15
C GLY A 99 -3.87 -17.86 5.72
N THR A 100 -3.14 -16.83 5.24
CA THR A 100 -3.60 -16.03 4.12
C THR A 100 -2.48 -15.60 3.17
N ALA A 101 -2.90 -15.28 1.91
CA ALA A 101 -2.17 -14.41 1.00
C ALA A 101 -2.97 -13.12 0.79
N PHE A 102 -2.37 -11.96 1.06
CA PHE A 102 -3.05 -10.67 1.02
C PHE A 102 -2.08 -9.52 0.77
N SER A 103 -2.60 -8.40 0.28
CA SER A 103 -1.85 -7.14 0.18
C SER A 103 -2.41 -6.08 1.11
N VAL A 104 -1.52 -5.22 1.58
CA VAL A 104 -1.86 -4.04 2.40
C VAL A 104 -1.17 -2.84 1.79
N ARG A 105 -1.94 -1.80 1.45
CA ARG A 105 -1.43 -0.54 0.91
C ARG A 105 -1.95 0.63 1.74
N ARG A 106 -1.06 1.54 2.10
CA ARG A 106 -1.43 2.82 2.70
C ARG A 106 -1.68 3.86 1.61
N GLU A 107 -2.87 4.48 1.63
CA GLU A 107 -3.27 5.55 0.71
C GLU A 107 -3.74 6.77 1.50
N GLY A 108 -2.81 7.67 1.81
CA GLY A 108 -3.14 8.86 2.61
C GLY A 108 -3.71 8.50 3.99
N ALA A 109 -4.98 8.85 4.22
CA ALA A 109 -5.69 8.59 5.47
C ALA A 109 -6.36 7.21 5.53
N GLU A 110 -6.23 6.40 4.49
CA GLU A 110 -6.86 5.09 4.37
C GLU A 110 -5.82 3.98 4.25
N THR A 111 -6.25 2.77 4.58
CA THR A 111 -5.57 1.51 4.26
C THR A 111 -6.45 0.68 3.35
N VAL A 112 -5.86 0.16 2.29
CA VAL A 112 -6.49 -0.80 1.38
C VAL A 112 -5.96 -2.19 1.75
N LEU A 113 -6.88 -3.12 2.01
CA LEU A 113 -6.61 -4.54 2.18
C LEU A 113 -7.25 -5.30 1.03
N ALA A 114 -6.51 -6.19 0.37
CA ALA A 114 -7.06 -7.16 -0.58
C ALA A 114 -6.59 -8.56 -0.19
N VAL A 115 -7.52 -9.52 -0.12
CA VAL A 115 -7.27 -10.91 0.28
C VAL A 115 -7.38 -11.80 -0.94
N TYR A 116 -6.35 -12.61 -1.18
CA TYR A 116 -6.26 -13.52 -2.33
C TYR A 116 -6.42 -14.98 -1.92
N GLU A 117 -6.00 -15.34 -0.70
CA GLU A 117 -6.19 -16.69 -0.12
C GLU A 117 -6.54 -16.57 1.35
N GLY A 118 -7.42 -17.45 1.86
CA GLY A 118 -7.84 -17.47 3.26
C GLY A 118 -8.70 -16.28 3.67
N ALA A 119 -8.45 -15.72 4.85
CA ALA A 119 -9.22 -14.60 5.37
C ALA A 119 -8.39 -13.70 6.31
N VAL A 120 -8.73 -12.43 6.39
CA VAL A 120 -8.11 -11.43 7.27
C VAL A 120 -9.19 -10.71 8.07
N GLN A 121 -9.05 -10.69 9.39
CA GLN A 121 -9.90 -9.89 10.26
C GLN A 121 -9.34 -8.47 10.36
N VAL A 122 -10.14 -7.47 10.00
CA VAL A 122 -9.80 -6.03 10.07
C VAL A 122 -10.48 -5.41 11.27
N ARG A 123 -9.74 -4.60 12.03
CA ARG A 123 -10.27 -3.77 13.11
C ARG A 123 -9.68 -2.36 12.99
N PRO A 124 -10.52 -1.33 12.74
CA PRO A 124 -10.11 0.07 12.76
C PRO A 124 -9.50 0.47 14.11
N GLU A 125 -8.60 1.45 14.12
CA GLU A 125 -7.92 1.90 15.35
C GLU A 125 -8.89 2.53 16.35
N GLY A 126 -9.94 3.22 15.88
CA GLY A 126 -10.98 3.84 16.69
C GLY A 126 -12.16 2.92 17.05
N ALA A 127 -12.09 1.63 16.70
CA ALA A 127 -13.15 0.67 17.04
C ALA A 127 -13.29 0.52 18.57
N ALA A 128 -14.52 0.67 19.07
CA ALA A 128 -14.80 0.62 20.50
C ALA A 128 -14.63 -0.78 21.09
N SER A 129 -14.80 -1.83 20.27
CA SER A 129 -14.75 -3.23 20.70
C SER A 129 -14.01 -4.10 19.67
N ALA A 130 -13.50 -5.24 20.13
CA ALA A 130 -12.98 -6.28 19.25
C ALA A 130 -14.08 -6.88 18.33
N ALA A 131 -15.35 -6.79 18.74
CA ALA A 131 -16.51 -7.22 17.97
C ALA A 131 -16.79 -6.31 16.75
N ASP A 132 -16.26 -5.08 16.74
CA ASP A 132 -16.42 -4.13 15.62
C ASP A 132 -15.50 -4.48 14.43
N GLY A 133 -14.75 -5.56 14.53
CA GLY A 133 -13.92 -6.08 13.45
C GLY A 133 -14.74 -6.83 12.40
N ARG A 134 -14.27 -6.76 11.14
CA ARG A 134 -14.86 -7.47 9.99
C ARG A 134 -13.87 -8.47 9.42
N VAL A 135 -14.37 -9.65 9.07
CA VAL A 135 -13.59 -10.65 8.32
C VAL A 135 -13.75 -10.35 6.83
N ILE A 136 -12.61 -10.30 6.14
CA ILE A 136 -12.50 -10.12 4.70
C ILE A 136 -11.97 -11.45 4.16
N GLU A 137 -12.69 -12.03 3.23
CA GLU A 137 -12.42 -13.34 2.67
C GLU A 137 -11.65 -13.26 1.35
N ALA A 138 -11.12 -14.38 0.88
CA ALA A 138 -10.46 -14.48 -0.41
C ALA A 138 -11.34 -13.93 -1.55
N GLY A 139 -10.74 -13.18 -2.49
CA GLY A 139 -11.42 -12.48 -3.55
C GLY A 139 -12.07 -11.14 -3.15
N GLN A 140 -11.90 -10.71 -1.91
CA GLN A 140 -12.48 -9.46 -1.40
C GLN A 140 -11.40 -8.40 -1.14
N ARG A 141 -11.78 -7.14 -1.34
CA ARG A 141 -11.00 -5.94 -1.05
C ARG A 141 -11.85 -4.97 -0.24
N VAL A 142 -11.20 -4.25 0.69
CA VAL A 142 -11.83 -3.15 1.43
C VAL A 142 -10.86 -1.98 1.57
N ARG A 143 -11.41 -0.77 1.69
CA ARG A 143 -10.75 0.42 2.19
C ARG A 143 -11.24 0.70 3.60
N PHE A 144 -10.36 1.10 4.49
CA PHE A 144 -10.75 1.49 5.83
C PHE A 144 -9.89 2.64 6.34
N ASP A 145 -10.51 3.48 7.14
CA ASP A 145 -9.89 4.55 7.90
C ASP A 145 -9.80 4.18 9.38
N ARG A 146 -9.47 5.14 10.25
CA ARG A 146 -9.37 4.90 11.70
C ARG A 146 -10.70 4.57 12.37
N GLN A 147 -11.84 4.83 11.75
CA GLN A 147 -13.17 4.74 12.32
C GLN A 147 -14.06 3.71 11.64
N ARG A 148 -13.93 3.52 10.32
CA ARG A 148 -14.89 2.77 9.51
C ARG A 148 -14.18 1.84 8.52
N ILE A 149 -14.85 0.73 8.26
CA ILE A 149 -14.55 -0.16 7.13
C ILE A 149 -15.56 0.16 6.03
N GLY A 150 -15.04 0.47 4.84
CA GLY A 150 -15.85 0.77 3.66
C GLY A 150 -16.58 -0.45 3.10
N PRO A 151 -17.22 -0.30 1.93
CA PRO A 151 -17.86 -1.41 1.24
C PRO A 151 -16.83 -2.48 0.84
N VAL A 152 -17.30 -3.73 0.76
CA VAL A 152 -16.50 -4.81 0.19
C VAL A 152 -16.60 -4.73 -1.33
N GLU A 153 -15.45 -4.76 -1.97
CA GLU A 153 -15.28 -4.79 -3.41
C GLU A 153 -14.56 -6.09 -3.81
N SER A 154 -14.57 -6.45 -5.08
CA SER A 154 -13.77 -7.58 -5.58
C SER A 154 -12.29 -7.25 -5.57
N ALA A 155 -11.47 -8.16 -5.04
CA ALA A 155 -10.03 -8.11 -5.21
C ALA A 155 -9.67 -8.56 -6.64
N SER A 156 -8.73 -7.83 -7.27
CA SER A 156 -8.21 -8.18 -8.59
C SER A 156 -6.75 -8.62 -8.48
N GLU A 157 -6.39 -9.74 -9.07
CA GLU A 157 -4.99 -10.16 -9.17
C GLU A 157 -4.15 -9.19 -10.03
N ALA A 158 -4.80 -8.45 -10.94
CA ALA A 158 -4.14 -7.38 -11.69
C ALA A 158 -3.50 -6.32 -10.78
N ALA A 159 -4.04 -6.12 -9.57
CA ALA A 159 -3.45 -5.23 -8.57
C ALA A 159 -2.09 -5.75 -8.03
N LEU A 160 -1.76 -7.02 -8.24
CA LEU A 160 -0.47 -7.62 -7.87
C LEU A 160 0.57 -7.59 -8.99
N ALA A 161 0.23 -7.07 -10.17
CA ALA A 161 1.13 -7.06 -11.34
C ALA A 161 2.44 -6.29 -11.08
N TRP A 162 2.44 -5.37 -10.11
CA TRP A 162 3.65 -4.65 -9.68
C TRP A 162 4.76 -5.62 -9.21
N ARG A 163 4.43 -6.78 -8.67
CA ARG A 163 5.39 -7.83 -8.28
C ARG A 163 6.22 -8.32 -9.47
N GLN A 164 5.69 -8.18 -10.68
CA GLN A 164 6.35 -8.53 -11.95
C GLN A 164 6.87 -7.30 -12.72
N GLY A 165 6.85 -6.12 -12.11
CA GLY A 165 7.28 -4.88 -12.77
C GLY A 165 6.24 -4.27 -13.71
N LEU A 166 4.96 -4.59 -13.52
CA LEU A 166 3.89 -4.20 -14.44
C LEU A 166 2.76 -3.46 -13.72
N LEU A 167 2.12 -2.54 -14.43
CA LEU A 167 0.82 -1.96 -14.13
C LEU A 167 -0.19 -2.52 -15.13
N VAL A 168 -1.20 -3.23 -14.65
CA VAL A 168 -2.34 -3.67 -15.46
C VAL A 168 -3.48 -2.69 -15.27
N ALA A 169 -3.86 -2.00 -16.33
CA ALA A 169 -5.00 -1.10 -16.37
C ALA A 169 -6.17 -1.80 -17.08
N ASP A 170 -7.34 -1.76 -16.47
CA ASP A 170 -8.59 -2.27 -17.04
C ASP A 170 -9.66 -1.18 -16.88
N ASP A 171 -10.01 -0.53 -17.97
CA ASP A 171 -10.90 0.65 -18.01
C ASP A 171 -10.55 1.70 -16.95
N MET A 172 -9.25 1.90 -16.72
CA MET A 172 -8.72 2.77 -15.66
C MET A 172 -8.77 4.24 -16.10
N PRO A 173 -9.28 5.17 -15.27
CA PRO A 173 -9.18 6.60 -15.58
C PRO A 173 -7.73 7.02 -15.82
N LEU A 174 -7.47 7.85 -16.84
CA LEU A 174 -6.11 8.30 -17.18
C LEU A 174 -5.38 8.93 -15.98
N ARG A 175 -6.07 9.74 -15.17
CA ARG A 175 -5.47 10.35 -13.98
C ARG A 175 -5.07 9.33 -12.93
N GLN A 176 -5.85 8.26 -12.77
CA GLN A 176 -5.51 7.17 -11.87
C GLN A 176 -4.29 6.39 -12.39
N TRP A 177 -4.26 6.08 -13.70
CA TRP A 177 -3.11 5.45 -14.36
C TRP A 177 -1.84 6.28 -14.17
N ALA A 178 -1.89 7.59 -14.42
CA ALA A 178 -0.78 8.50 -14.18
C ALA A 178 -0.34 8.51 -12.72
N GLY A 179 -1.28 8.54 -11.77
CA GLY A 179 -1.03 8.47 -10.33
C GLY A 179 -0.32 7.17 -9.90
N GLU A 180 -0.73 6.04 -10.47
CA GLU A 180 -0.04 4.76 -10.19
C GLU A 180 1.40 4.75 -10.71
N LEU A 181 1.65 5.24 -11.93
CA LEU A 181 3.02 5.31 -12.47
C LEU A 181 3.90 6.30 -11.71
N MET A 182 3.37 7.44 -11.27
CA MET A 182 4.13 8.40 -10.46
C MET A 182 4.67 7.82 -9.15
N ARG A 183 4.11 6.72 -8.67
CA ARG A 183 4.64 6.03 -7.48
C ARG A 183 6.03 5.44 -7.70
N TYR A 184 6.36 5.08 -8.96
CA TYR A 184 7.61 4.39 -9.31
C TYR A 184 8.67 5.31 -9.89
N GLY A 185 8.28 6.48 -10.36
CA GLY A 185 9.18 7.45 -10.97
C GLY A 185 9.29 8.75 -10.18
N GLY A 186 10.39 9.46 -10.37
CA GLY A 186 10.57 10.79 -9.78
C GLY A 186 9.99 11.92 -10.63
N GLU A 187 9.24 11.60 -11.70
CA GLU A 187 8.63 12.57 -12.60
C GLU A 187 7.18 12.83 -12.22
N SER A 188 6.72 14.05 -12.41
CA SER A 188 5.32 14.42 -12.27
C SER A 188 4.61 14.27 -13.62
N ILE A 189 3.51 13.51 -13.64
CA ILE A 189 2.66 13.33 -14.84
C ILE A 189 1.40 14.17 -14.66
N GLU A 190 1.18 15.10 -15.57
CA GLU A 190 -0.02 15.92 -15.60
C GLU A 190 -0.83 15.61 -16.85
N CYS A 191 -2.15 15.54 -16.67
CA CYS A 191 -3.09 15.28 -17.76
C CYS A 191 -3.90 16.52 -18.02
N GLU A 192 -3.99 16.92 -19.29
CA GLU A 192 -4.87 18.01 -19.71
C GLU A 192 -6.32 17.71 -19.32
N PRO A 193 -7.11 18.67 -18.79
CA PRO A 193 -8.49 18.44 -18.37
C PRO A 193 -9.41 17.85 -19.45
N SER A 194 -9.15 18.15 -20.72
CA SER A 194 -9.87 17.58 -21.87
C SER A 194 -9.75 16.05 -21.97
N LEU A 195 -8.77 15.44 -21.29
CA LEU A 195 -8.52 14.01 -21.27
C LEU A 195 -9.17 13.29 -20.06
N ASP A 196 -9.89 13.98 -19.19
CA ASP A 196 -10.55 13.37 -18.03
C ASP A 196 -11.49 12.19 -18.36
N PRO A 197 -12.21 12.18 -19.52
CA PRO A 197 -13.02 11.03 -19.90
C PRO A 197 -12.22 9.82 -20.40
N LEU A 198 -10.90 9.97 -20.64
CA LEU A 198 -10.10 8.91 -21.24
C LEU A 198 -9.91 7.75 -20.26
N ARG A 199 -10.20 6.54 -20.76
CA ARG A 199 -9.97 5.27 -20.08
C ARG A 199 -8.81 4.54 -20.71
N VAL A 200 -7.99 3.94 -19.87
CA VAL A 200 -6.77 3.24 -20.27
C VAL A 200 -6.96 1.76 -19.98
N SER A 201 -6.70 0.92 -20.99
CA SER A 201 -6.62 -0.53 -20.84
C SER A 201 -5.34 -1.04 -21.46
N GLY A 202 -4.65 -1.92 -20.75
CA GLY A 202 -3.38 -2.49 -21.20
C GLY A 202 -2.44 -2.80 -20.04
N THR A 203 -1.26 -3.33 -20.40
CA THR A 203 -0.20 -3.65 -19.44
C THR A 203 1.00 -2.76 -19.72
N PHE A 204 1.49 -2.09 -18.69
CA PHE A 204 2.53 -1.07 -18.79
C PHE A 204 3.71 -1.40 -17.87
N PRO A 205 4.96 -1.26 -18.31
CA PRO A 205 6.13 -1.44 -17.45
C PRO A 205 6.20 -0.29 -16.43
N ILE A 206 6.36 -0.63 -15.14
CA ILE A 206 6.53 0.38 -14.08
C ILE A 206 7.99 0.76 -13.87
N ASP A 207 8.92 -0.03 -14.39
CA ASP A 207 10.37 0.21 -14.29
C ASP A 207 10.91 1.07 -15.44
N ASP A 208 10.07 1.31 -16.47
CA ASP A 208 10.42 2.11 -17.66
C ASP A 208 9.28 3.11 -17.94
N LEU A 209 9.26 4.20 -17.16
CA LEU A 209 8.25 5.25 -17.31
C LEU A 209 8.23 5.88 -18.72
N PRO A 210 9.37 6.16 -19.39
CA PRO A 210 9.37 6.63 -20.78
C PRO A 210 8.66 5.66 -21.73
N LEU A 211 8.90 4.36 -21.61
CA LEU A 211 8.23 3.35 -22.43
C LEU A 211 6.72 3.29 -22.14
N ALA A 212 6.33 3.28 -20.86
CA ALA A 212 4.91 3.28 -20.48
C ALA A 212 4.17 4.49 -21.04
N LEU A 213 4.76 5.68 -20.97
CA LEU A 213 4.21 6.92 -21.54
C LEU A 213 4.13 6.86 -23.07
N ALA A 214 5.19 6.34 -23.74
CA ALA A 214 5.17 6.19 -25.20
C ALA A 214 4.07 5.22 -25.68
N MET A 215 3.89 4.10 -24.98
CA MET A 215 2.82 3.13 -25.27
C MET A 215 1.43 3.79 -25.14
N LEU A 216 1.19 4.53 -24.07
CA LEU A 216 -0.06 5.28 -23.89
C LEU A 216 -0.27 6.29 -25.03
N ALA A 217 0.75 7.10 -25.32
CA ALA A 217 0.67 8.15 -26.35
C ALA A 217 0.38 7.57 -27.74
N GLN A 218 1.04 6.47 -28.09
CA GLN A 218 0.84 5.79 -29.37
C GLN A 218 -0.58 5.21 -29.48
N THR A 219 -1.08 4.57 -28.42
CA THR A 219 -2.39 3.90 -28.43
C THR A 219 -3.53 4.89 -28.55
N HIS A 220 -3.41 6.06 -27.92
CA HIS A 220 -4.50 7.05 -27.84
C HIS A 220 -4.28 8.31 -28.68
N GLY A 221 -3.20 8.38 -29.48
CA GLY A 221 -2.90 9.55 -30.31
C GLY A 221 -2.60 10.80 -29.49
N LEU A 222 -1.91 10.65 -28.35
CA LEU A 222 -1.61 11.72 -27.42
C LEU A 222 -0.20 12.28 -27.66
N ARG A 223 0.02 13.51 -27.21
CA ARG A 223 1.32 14.19 -27.24
C ARG A 223 1.89 14.29 -25.83
N LEU A 224 3.17 13.97 -25.69
CA LEU A 224 3.95 14.11 -24.45
C LEU A 224 4.80 15.38 -24.55
N VAL A 225 4.65 16.28 -23.60
CA VAL A 225 5.48 17.49 -23.50
C VAL A 225 6.30 17.44 -22.24
N HIS A 226 7.61 17.24 -22.40
CA HIS A 226 8.57 17.18 -21.30
C HIS A 226 8.99 18.59 -20.87
N GLN A 227 8.90 18.87 -19.57
CA GLN A 227 9.29 20.13 -18.95
C GLN A 227 10.13 19.83 -17.70
N GLY A 228 11.42 19.54 -17.89
CA GLY A 228 12.28 19.06 -16.80
C GLY A 228 11.79 17.74 -16.24
N ARG A 229 11.42 17.70 -14.96
CA ARG A 229 10.87 16.48 -14.29
C ARG A 229 9.33 16.39 -14.38
N ARG A 230 8.71 17.09 -15.28
CA ARG A 230 7.27 17.11 -15.49
C ARG A 230 6.95 16.66 -16.90
N VAL A 231 6.00 15.75 -17.05
CA VAL A 231 5.45 15.33 -18.34
C VAL A 231 3.99 15.75 -18.40
N LEU A 232 3.66 16.57 -19.39
CA LEU A 232 2.27 16.95 -19.67
C LEU A 232 1.73 16.08 -20.80
N ILE A 233 0.64 15.38 -20.55
CA ILE A 233 -0.11 14.57 -21.52
C ILE A 233 -1.25 15.43 -22.08
N ARG A 234 -1.30 15.59 -23.41
CA ARG A 234 -2.32 16.36 -24.12
C ARG A 234 -2.67 15.74 -25.48
N ARG A 235 -3.73 16.22 -26.10
CA ARG A 235 -4.09 15.89 -27.51
C ARG A 235 -3.15 16.48 -28.53
#